data_6a319c150741c02833d6575baf95da38
#
_entry.id   6a319c150741c02833d6575baf95da38
#
_cell.length_a   1.000
_cell.length_b   1.000
_cell.length_c   1.000
_cell.angle_alpha   90.00
_cell.angle_beta   90.00
_cell.angle_gamma   90.00
#
_symmetry.space_group_name_H-M   'P 1'
#
loop_
_entity.id
_entity.type
_entity.pdbx_description
1 polymer ?
#
loop_
_entity_poly.entity_id
_entity_poly.type
_entity_poly.pdbx_seq_one_letter_code
_entity_poly.pdbx_strand_id
1 'polypeptide(L)'
;MNKFAALLAAGMLLSGCVYNSKVSTSAEQLQHHRFVLTSVNGQPLKDDSKPLEMSFGEKTFVSGNMCNRFSGEGKVSDGELKVKELAMTRMLCADPQLNELDAPLGKMLRDGAQVDLTENQLTLATADRTLVYKLADLVN
;
A
#
# COMPACT_ATOMS: atom_id res chain seq x y z
N MET A 1 -21.79 -42.11 16.08
CA MET A 1 -21.77 -41.60 15.80
C MET A 1 -21.46 -40.87 15.28
N ASN A 2 -21.35 -40.92 15.26
CA ASN A 2 -21.04 -40.11 14.77
C ASN A 2 -21.11 -39.24 14.37
N LYS A 3 -21.43 -39.01 14.43
CA LYS A 3 -21.60 -38.14 14.06
C LYS A 3 -21.15 -37.22 14.01
N PHE A 4 -20.93 -37.09 14.23
CA PHE A 4 -20.55 -36.17 14.22
C PHE A 4 -19.98 -35.62 13.60
N ALA A 5 -19.71 -36.00 13.59
CA ALA A 5 -19.09 -35.54 13.03
C ALA A 5 -19.25 -34.80 12.20
N ALA A 6 -19.56 -34.74 12.05
CA ALA A 6 -19.70 -33.98 11.24
C ALA A 6 -19.64 -32.89 11.40
N LEU A 7 -19.67 -32.79 11.78
CA LEU A 7 -19.68 -31.67 11.85
C LEU A 7 -18.85 -30.96 11.59
N LEU A 8 -18.39 -31.10 11.62
CA LEU A 8 -17.70 -30.32 11.45
C LEU A 8 -17.50 -29.77 10.57
N ALA A 9 -17.46 -29.92 10.28
CA ALA A 9 -17.21 -29.41 9.39
C ALA A 9 -17.54 -28.40 9.24
N ALA A 10 -17.99 -28.34 9.53
CA ALA A 10 -18.37 -27.30 9.35
C ALA A 10 -17.62 -26.33 9.58
N GLY A 11 -17.34 -26.51 9.82
CA GLY A 11 -16.90 -25.53 9.94
C GLY A 11 -16.08 -25.05 9.47
N MET A 12 -15.88 -25.21 9.13
CA MET A 12 -15.25 -24.59 8.71
C MET A 12 -15.20 -24.01 7.91
N LEU A 13 -15.53 -24.21 7.78
CA LEU A 13 -15.63 -23.50 7.12
C LEU A 13 -15.58 -22.65 6.94
N LEU A 14 -15.54 -22.86 7.22
CA LEU A 14 -15.62 -21.93 7.10
C LEU A 14 -15.20 -21.18 6.96
N SER A 15 -15.04 -21.49 7.02
CA SER A 15 -14.79 -20.60 6.89
C SER A 15 -14.36 -19.90 6.53
N GLY A 16 -14.19 -20.15 6.58
CA GLY A 16 -13.97 -19.31 6.23
C GLY A 16 -13.53 -18.77 5.74
N CYS A 17 -13.48 -18.74 5.39
CA CYS A 17 -13.23 -18.11 4.87
C CYS A 17 -13.23 -17.45 4.34
N VAL A 18 -13.37 -17.61 4.19
CA VAL A 18 -13.62 -16.85 3.66
C VAL A 18 -13.79 -15.98 3.42
N TYR A 19 -13.79 -15.93 3.46
CA TYR A 19 -14.12 -14.98 3.25
C TYR A 19 -13.75 -14.16 2.99
N ASN A 20 -13.37 -14.26 2.98
CA ASN A 20 -13.09 -13.43 2.79
C ASN A 20 -12.92 -12.80 2.23
N SER A 21 -12.87 -13.07 1.93
CA SER A 21 -12.90 -12.46 1.41
C SER A 21 -12.92 -11.72 1.09
N LYS A 22 -12.61 -11.59 0.92
CA LYS A 22 -12.59 -10.80 0.82
C LYS A 22 -12.64 -9.77 0.06
N VAL A 23 -12.50 -8.99 0.41
CA VAL A 23 -12.78 -7.75 -0.27
C VAL A 23 -11.50 -7.09 -0.64
N SER A 24 -11.16 -6.96 -1.89
CA SER A 24 -9.95 -6.28 -2.33
C SER A 24 -10.14 -4.79 -2.28
N THR A 25 -9.09 -4.07 -1.98
CA THR A 25 -9.11 -2.61 -2.05
C THR A 25 -9.26 -2.18 -3.50
N SER A 26 -10.18 -1.28 -3.75
CA SER A 26 -10.45 -0.79 -5.10
C SER A 26 -9.89 0.61 -5.28
N ALA A 27 -9.79 1.02 -6.54
CA ALA A 27 -9.33 2.36 -6.86
C ALA A 27 -10.18 3.44 -6.20
N GLU A 28 -11.48 3.20 -6.14
CA GLU A 28 -12.38 4.20 -5.57
C GLU A 28 -12.14 4.45 -4.11
N GLN A 29 -11.68 3.46 -3.39
CA GLN A 29 -11.40 3.64 -1.99
C GLN A 29 -10.14 4.47 -1.76
N LEU A 30 -9.26 4.51 -2.72
CA LEU A 30 -8.00 5.24 -2.61
C LEU A 30 -8.09 6.66 -3.13
N GLN A 31 -8.96 6.91 -4.09
CA GLN A 31 -9.02 8.22 -4.74
C GLN A 31 -9.35 9.32 -3.75
N HIS A 32 -8.73 10.46 -3.92
CA HIS A 32 -8.96 11.65 -3.11
C HIS A 32 -8.46 11.52 -1.67
N HIS A 33 -7.52 10.62 -1.44
CA HIS A 33 -6.95 10.43 -0.11
C HIS A 33 -5.44 10.60 -0.13
N ARG A 34 -4.91 11.07 0.96
CA ARG A 34 -3.48 11.28 1.14
C ARG A 34 -3.00 10.45 2.33
N PHE A 35 -1.86 9.85 2.19
CA PHE A 35 -1.32 8.97 3.21
C PHE A 35 0.12 9.35 3.52
N VAL A 36 0.57 9.07 4.73
CA VAL A 36 1.94 9.33 5.17
C VAL A 36 2.59 8.03 5.60
N LEU A 37 3.78 7.77 5.12
CA LEU A 37 4.52 6.54 5.42
C LEU A 37 4.88 6.49 6.89
N THR A 38 4.62 5.35 7.53
CA THR A 38 4.92 5.18 8.95
C THR A 38 5.94 4.08 9.20
N SER A 39 6.00 3.07 8.35
CA SER A 39 6.99 2.01 8.57
C SER A 39 7.39 1.33 7.28
N VAL A 40 8.56 0.72 7.29
CA VAL A 40 9.08 -0.06 6.17
C VAL A 40 9.53 -1.39 6.76
N ASN A 41 8.97 -2.48 6.26
CA ASN A 41 9.28 -3.84 6.72
C ASN A 41 9.19 -3.97 8.25
N GLY A 42 8.16 -3.32 8.81
CA GLY A 42 7.92 -3.38 10.24
C GLY A 42 8.75 -2.44 11.08
N GLN A 43 9.65 -1.68 10.47
CA GLN A 43 10.50 -0.76 11.21
C GLN A 43 9.95 0.65 11.08
N PRO A 44 9.70 1.33 12.19
CA PRO A 44 9.20 2.71 12.11
C PRO A 44 10.25 3.63 11.51
N LEU A 45 9.78 4.69 10.89
CA LEU A 45 10.68 5.68 10.35
C LEU A 45 11.22 6.57 11.44
N LYS A 46 12.32 7.21 11.15
CA LYS A 46 12.85 8.21 12.06
C LYS A 46 11.93 9.40 12.10
N ASP A 47 11.89 10.04 13.26
CA ASP A 47 10.93 11.07 13.49
C ASP A 47 11.28 12.40 12.96
N ASP A 48 12.44 12.60 12.49
CA ASP A 48 12.89 13.94 12.15
C ASP A 48 12.80 14.25 10.68
N SER A 49 12.16 13.44 9.89
CA SER A 49 12.11 13.70 8.48
C SER A 49 10.88 14.40 8.06
N LYS A 50 10.89 14.96 6.89
CA LYS A 50 9.70 15.48 6.28
C LYS A 50 8.72 14.33 6.05
N PRO A 51 7.45 14.62 6.03
CA PRO A 51 6.47 13.56 5.75
C PRO A 51 6.72 12.94 4.39
N LEU A 52 6.66 11.61 4.33
CA LEU A 52 6.79 10.87 3.09
C LEU A 52 5.39 10.46 2.67
N GLU A 53 4.91 11.11 1.63
CA GLU A 53 3.49 11.04 1.30
C GLU A 53 3.21 10.24 0.05
N MET A 54 2.01 9.70 0.00
CA MET A 54 1.46 9.12 -1.22
C MET A 54 0.01 9.55 -1.31
N SER A 55 -0.35 10.18 -2.41
CA SER A 55 -1.70 10.67 -2.62
C SER A 55 -2.29 10.06 -3.87
N PHE A 56 -3.60 9.86 -3.83
CA PHE A 56 -4.31 9.31 -4.98
C PHE A 56 -5.36 10.33 -5.40
N GLY A 57 -5.24 10.81 -6.62
CA GLY A 57 -6.20 11.76 -7.16
C GLY A 57 -7.24 11.08 -8.01
N GLU A 58 -7.85 11.84 -8.89
CA GLU A 58 -8.86 11.31 -9.78
C GLU A 58 -8.26 10.28 -10.70
N LYS A 59 -9.02 9.28 -11.05
CA LYS A 59 -8.59 8.21 -11.94
C LYS A 59 -7.34 7.52 -11.41
N THR A 60 -7.19 7.52 -10.11
CA THR A 60 -6.06 6.87 -9.43
C THR A 60 -4.71 7.46 -9.83
N PHE A 61 -4.68 8.75 -10.09
CA PHE A 61 -3.39 9.40 -10.32
C PHE A 61 -2.60 9.37 -9.01
N VAL A 62 -1.42 8.76 -9.05
CA VAL A 62 -0.59 8.57 -7.88
C VAL A 62 0.48 9.64 -7.85
N SER A 63 0.68 10.26 -6.71
CA SER A 63 1.79 11.19 -6.54
C SER A 63 2.31 11.07 -5.11
N GLY A 64 3.54 11.42 -4.91
CA GLY A 64 4.11 11.35 -3.58
C GLY A 64 5.58 11.65 -3.59
N ASN A 65 6.22 11.33 -2.47
CA ASN A 65 7.66 11.56 -2.33
C ASN A 65 8.32 10.51 -1.46
N MET A 66 9.54 10.25 -1.74
CA MET A 66 10.43 9.50 -0.89
C MET A 66 11.66 10.41 -0.77
N CYS A 67 12.80 10.04 -1.29
CA CYS A 67 13.85 11.03 -1.53
C CYS A 67 13.39 11.93 -2.65
N ASN A 68 12.89 11.33 -3.71
CA ASN A 68 12.44 12.06 -4.88
C ASN A 68 10.93 12.10 -4.95
N ARG A 69 10.41 13.03 -5.72
CA ARG A 69 8.99 13.08 -6.00
C ARG A 69 8.66 12.14 -7.13
N PHE A 70 7.51 11.52 -7.04
CA PHE A 70 7.08 10.62 -8.10
C PHE A 70 5.62 10.87 -8.43
N SER A 71 5.23 10.52 -9.63
CA SER A 71 3.82 10.60 -10.04
C SER A 71 3.56 9.77 -11.28
N GLY A 72 2.33 9.39 -11.46
CA GLY A 72 1.92 8.66 -12.65
C GLY A 72 0.49 8.17 -12.51
N GLU A 73 -0.06 7.70 -13.60
CA GLU A 73 -1.40 7.15 -13.59
C GLU A 73 -1.34 5.74 -13.07
N GLY A 74 -2.08 5.47 -12.02
CA GLY A 74 -2.13 4.14 -11.44
C GLY A 74 -3.34 3.37 -11.88
N LYS A 75 -3.29 2.09 -11.64
CA LYS A 75 -4.41 1.22 -11.90
C LYS A 75 -4.45 0.19 -10.80
N VAL A 76 -5.64 -0.03 -10.25
CA VAL A 76 -5.83 -1.06 -9.23
C VAL A 76 -6.68 -2.15 -9.84
N SER A 77 -6.17 -3.36 -9.82
CA SER A 77 -6.86 -4.51 -10.37
C SER A 77 -6.56 -5.71 -9.50
N ASP A 78 -7.57 -6.36 -9.01
CA ASP A 78 -7.42 -7.55 -8.16
C ASP A 78 -6.53 -7.30 -6.95
N GLY A 79 -6.64 -6.13 -6.36
CA GLY A 79 -5.87 -5.82 -5.17
C GLY A 79 -4.42 -5.44 -5.44
N GLU A 80 -4.08 -5.18 -6.68
CA GLU A 80 -2.72 -4.79 -7.03
C GLU A 80 -2.70 -3.38 -7.62
N LEU A 81 -1.83 -2.55 -7.13
CA LEU A 81 -1.61 -1.20 -7.65
C LEU A 81 -0.41 -1.22 -8.57
N LYS A 82 -0.57 -0.67 -9.75
CA LYS A 82 0.51 -0.61 -10.73
C LYS A 82 0.51 0.76 -11.39
N VAL A 83 1.68 1.36 -11.49
CA VAL A 83 1.84 2.66 -12.13
C VAL A 83 2.82 2.49 -13.28
N LYS A 84 2.29 2.43 -14.51
CA LYS A 84 3.12 2.04 -15.63
C LYS A 84 4.17 3.05 -16.00
N GLU A 85 3.82 4.28 -16.11
CA GLU A 85 4.76 5.29 -16.55
C GLU A 85 5.05 6.22 -15.41
N LEU A 86 5.73 5.71 -14.43
CA LEU A 86 6.03 6.48 -13.24
C LEU A 86 7.15 7.45 -13.52
N ALA A 87 6.90 8.72 -13.31
CA ALA A 87 7.93 9.75 -13.39
C ALA A 87 8.52 9.96 -12.00
N MET A 88 9.80 10.16 -11.93
CA MET A 88 10.46 10.34 -10.64
C MET A 88 11.62 11.30 -10.84
N THR A 89 11.76 12.30 -9.98
CA THR A 89 12.91 13.19 -10.03
C THR A 89 14.17 12.43 -9.62
N ARG A 90 15.32 13.02 -9.84
CA ARG A 90 16.57 12.35 -9.56
C ARG A 90 17.46 13.24 -8.76
N MET A 91 17.24 13.26 -7.46
CA MET A 91 18.05 14.03 -6.53
C MET A 91 18.66 13.10 -5.52
N LEU A 92 19.72 13.55 -4.90
CA LEU A 92 20.34 12.79 -3.84
C LEU A 92 19.99 13.46 -2.53
N CYS A 93 19.46 12.72 -1.60
CA CYS A 93 19.05 13.25 -0.32
C CYS A 93 20.13 13.05 0.72
N ALA A 94 20.10 13.88 1.74
CA ALA A 94 21.05 13.75 2.82
C ALA A 94 20.81 12.49 3.65
N ASP A 95 19.57 12.05 3.75
CA ASP A 95 19.25 10.87 4.54
C ASP A 95 19.47 9.60 3.70
N PRO A 96 20.42 8.75 4.09
CA PRO A 96 20.67 7.53 3.30
C PRO A 96 19.48 6.62 3.20
N GLN A 97 18.63 6.58 4.22
CA GLN A 97 17.45 5.72 4.18
C GLN A 97 16.52 6.12 3.04
N LEU A 98 16.35 7.41 2.82
CA LEU A 98 15.48 7.87 1.75
C LEU A 98 16.06 7.53 0.38
N ASN A 99 17.36 7.66 0.22
CA ASN A 99 17.98 7.28 -1.04
C ASN A 99 17.83 5.80 -1.31
N GLU A 100 17.92 4.99 -0.28
CA GLU A 100 17.80 3.54 -0.44
C GLU A 100 16.38 3.11 -0.76
N LEU A 101 15.40 3.88 -0.37
CA LEU A 101 14.02 3.48 -0.60
C LEU A 101 13.46 3.96 -1.93
N ASP A 102 14.08 4.93 -2.55
CA ASP A 102 13.58 5.51 -3.79
C ASP A 102 13.44 4.48 -4.90
N ALA A 103 14.50 3.78 -5.23
CA ALA A 103 14.47 2.82 -6.32
C ALA A 103 13.52 1.65 -6.03
N PRO A 104 13.54 1.08 -4.81
CA PRO A 104 12.58 0.01 -4.51
C PRO A 104 11.14 0.45 -4.59
N LEU A 105 10.83 1.66 -4.14
CA LEU A 105 9.46 2.15 -4.24
C LEU A 105 9.05 2.30 -5.70
N GLY A 106 9.91 2.88 -6.53
CA GLY A 106 9.62 3.01 -7.94
C GLY A 106 9.40 1.66 -8.60
N LYS A 107 10.23 0.68 -8.25
CA LYS A 107 10.07 -0.65 -8.80
C LYS A 107 8.76 -1.30 -8.34
N MET A 108 8.41 -1.15 -7.07
CA MET A 108 7.15 -1.68 -6.57
C MET A 108 5.97 -1.13 -7.35
N LEU A 109 5.97 0.16 -7.59
CA LEU A 109 4.86 0.79 -8.27
C LEU A 109 4.81 0.42 -9.75
N ARG A 110 5.95 0.34 -10.40
CA ARG A 110 5.97 -0.03 -11.82
C ARG A 110 5.62 -1.48 -12.06
N ASP A 111 6.11 -2.37 -11.21
CA ASP A 111 5.90 -3.80 -11.37
C ASP A 111 4.59 -4.25 -10.79
N GLY A 112 4.06 -3.52 -9.85
CA GLY A 112 2.82 -3.86 -9.17
C GLY A 112 3.07 -4.25 -7.73
N ALA A 113 2.26 -3.72 -6.83
CA ALA A 113 2.32 -4.04 -5.41
C ALA A 113 0.93 -4.37 -4.92
N GLN A 114 0.84 -5.31 -4.02
CA GLN A 114 -0.43 -5.58 -3.36
C GLN A 114 -0.81 -4.34 -2.57
N VAL A 115 -2.06 -3.92 -2.69
CA VAL A 115 -2.52 -2.74 -1.98
C VAL A 115 -3.70 -3.13 -1.11
N ASP A 116 -3.66 -2.70 0.13
CA ASP A 116 -4.72 -3.01 1.08
C ASP A 116 -4.98 -1.79 1.94
N LEU A 117 -6.22 -1.35 1.98
CA LEU A 117 -6.63 -0.25 2.83
C LEU A 117 -7.56 -0.79 3.90
N THR A 118 -7.12 -0.74 5.15
CA THR A 118 -7.91 -1.21 6.27
C THR A 118 -8.06 -0.06 7.23
N GLU A 119 -9.26 0.42 7.39
CA GLU A 119 -9.53 1.58 8.22
C GLU A 119 -8.68 2.74 7.73
N ASN A 120 -7.72 3.19 8.49
CA ASN A 120 -6.91 4.35 8.14
C ASN A 120 -5.50 3.96 7.75
N GLN A 121 -5.27 2.68 7.47
CA GLN A 121 -3.93 2.19 7.17
C GLN A 121 -3.87 1.63 5.77
N LEU A 122 -2.92 2.12 5.00
CA LEU A 122 -2.67 1.64 3.66
C LEU A 122 -1.39 0.82 3.66
N THR A 123 -1.45 -0.39 3.15
CA THR A 123 -0.28 -1.25 3.06
C THR A 123 0.02 -1.54 1.60
N LEU A 124 1.28 -1.35 1.22
CA LEU A 124 1.77 -1.75 -0.08
C LEU A 124 2.81 -2.83 0.14
N ALA A 125 2.65 -3.95 -0.52
CA ALA A 125 3.53 -5.09 -0.26
C ALA A 125 3.95 -5.81 -1.53
N THR A 126 5.18 -6.24 -1.54
CA THR A 126 5.69 -7.19 -2.52
C THR A 126 6.33 -8.34 -1.75
N ALA A 127 6.95 -9.26 -2.45
CA ALA A 127 7.61 -10.37 -1.77
C ALA A 127 8.73 -9.90 -0.85
N ASP A 128 9.35 -8.78 -1.19
CA ASP A 128 10.53 -8.31 -0.47
C ASP A 128 10.30 -7.16 0.48
N ARG A 129 9.21 -6.43 0.33
CA ARG A 129 9.02 -5.21 1.09
C ARG A 129 7.58 -4.97 1.45
N THR A 130 7.38 -4.37 2.59
CA THR A 130 6.07 -3.92 3.04
C THR A 130 6.19 -2.48 3.50
N LEU A 131 5.40 -1.61 2.90
CA LEU A 131 5.33 -0.21 3.31
C LEU A 131 3.97 0.04 3.92
N VAL A 132 3.95 0.67 5.08
CA VAL A 132 2.69 0.99 5.77
C VAL A 132 2.56 2.49 5.86
N TYR A 133 1.43 2.98 5.39
CA TYR A 133 1.10 4.39 5.39
C TYR A 133 -0.14 4.61 6.26
N LYS A 134 -0.29 5.79 6.77
CA LYS A 134 -1.45 6.16 7.57
C LYS A 134 -2.21 7.27 6.86
N LEU A 135 -3.53 7.21 6.91
CA LEU A 135 -4.39 8.22 6.31
C LEU A 135 -4.16 9.57 6.96
N ALA A 136 -3.98 10.58 6.16
CA ALA A 136 -3.66 11.91 6.63
C ALA A 136 -4.51 13.01 6.01
N ASP A 137 -5.67 12.67 5.46
CA ASP A 137 -6.52 13.65 4.79
C ASP A 137 -6.99 14.74 5.65
N LEU A 138 -7.18 14.43 6.88
CA LEU A 138 -7.89 15.30 7.71
C LEU A 138 -7.07 16.31 8.32
N VAL A 139 -6.04 16.59 7.80
CA VAL A 139 -5.35 17.49 8.34
C VAL A 139 -5.88 18.71 8.04
N ASN A 140 -6.40 19.25 7.97
CA ASN A 140 -6.89 20.42 7.67
C ASN A 140 -6.93 21.26 8.52
#